data_1f8116c5419ef1ad6eda248466a0a89f
#
_entry.id   1f8116c5419ef1ad6eda248466a0a89f
#
_cell.length_a   1.000
_cell.length_b   1.000
_cell.length_c   1.000
_cell.angle_alpha   90.00
_cell.angle_beta   90.00
_cell.angle_gamma   90.00
#
_symmetry.space_group_name_H-M   'P 1'
#
loop_
_entity.id
_entity.type
_entity.pdbx_description
1 polymer ?
#
loop_
_entity_poly.entity_id
_entity_poly.type
_entity_poly.pdbx_seq_one_letter_code
_entity_poly.pdbx_strand_id
1 'polypeptide(L)'
;MSKRVYFFAAGESDGDPDRRDILGGKGASLAALTRAGLPVPPGFTISVESCQSYLGAGGVWPDGLKDEIRVGIDRLEAACGRKFGDGADPLLVSVRSGAEVSMPGMMDTILNCGMSDKKAPFDELVECVEAVFDSWNSPRAIAYRSERNIRGLSGTAVTVQAMFPSRVSGVAFTANPNDPSAGEIVIEASYGLGEAIVSGEVDPDNFVLARDDLSVKSSYIGRKDRIIPAAGDSSAPQADQPSLSDEQIRRIAQMAMGVENLFGFPVDVEWGLAGGEFALLQARQIRQSQAQRRELLLQSIRTALGVELHEGRGPWVLHNLSETLAHPTWLTWSVQERFMSGSGGFGAMYRLAGFEPARSVSDRGPVRLIAGKIYMDVSLASELFFENYPFKYDMNLLRWDPDAAQSPPTLPTGTFRSRAAAGRKAARVDQRLRQMAGTLDGDLNDRVIPEFAAWCRDERRRDLGKLANEELAVLWRSREHRVMDGFAPQSLLPSLITGMAMAELEGFVAENFWDADEDAAELAAFLSAAPAPDKTLQANAGLFAIVGGELTVDKWLGQYGHRGPDELDLASPRWRD
;
A
#
# COMPACT_ATOMS: atom_id res chain seq x y z
N MET A 1 -20.82 -22.65 15.50
CA MET A 1 -19.85 -23.01 14.47
C MET A 1 -19.70 -21.81 13.55
N SER A 2 -18.49 -21.46 13.12
CA SER A 2 -18.28 -20.39 12.14
C SER A 2 -18.85 -20.83 10.78
N LYS A 3 -19.41 -19.89 10.02
CA LYS A 3 -19.92 -20.12 8.67
C LYS A 3 -18.74 -20.52 7.77
N ARG A 4 -18.90 -21.55 6.95
CA ARG A 4 -17.84 -22.09 6.08
C ARG A 4 -18.17 -21.99 4.59
N VAL A 5 -19.45 -21.82 4.23
CA VAL A 5 -19.94 -21.67 2.87
C VAL A 5 -20.63 -20.32 2.69
N TYR A 6 -20.14 -19.52 1.75
CA TYR A 6 -20.53 -18.13 1.52
C TYR A 6 -21.15 -17.97 0.13
N PHE A 7 -22.44 -17.80 0.08
CA PHE A 7 -23.21 -17.69 -1.16
C PHE A 7 -23.18 -16.27 -1.73
N PHE A 8 -23.23 -16.14 -3.06
CA PHE A 8 -23.36 -14.87 -3.78
C PHE A 8 -24.27 -15.01 -5.00
N ALA A 9 -25.22 -14.11 -5.16
CA ALA A 9 -26.14 -14.00 -6.29
C ALA A 9 -26.90 -12.67 -6.27
N ALA A 10 -27.31 -12.19 -7.43
CA ALA A 10 -28.31 -11.11 -7.59
C ALA A 10 -28.08 -9.85 -6.72
N GLY A 11 -26.84 -9.39 -6.63
CA GLY A 11 -26.47 -8.20 -5.84
C GLY A 11 -26.21 -8.46 -4.36
N GLU A 12 -26.44 -9.68 -3.86
CA GLU A 12 -26.22 -10.05 -2.47
C GLU A 12 -25.04 -11.02 -2.32
N SER A 13 -24.25 -10.87 -1.28
CA SER A 13 -23.18 -11.80 -0.92
C SER A 13 -23.11 -11.99 0.58
N ASP A 14 -23.04 -13.24 1.01
CA ASP A 14 -22.81 -13.66 2.39
C ASP A 14 -21.37 -13.35 2.84
N GLY A 15 -20.43 -13.34 1.87
CA GLY A 15 -18.99 -13.13 2.12
C GLY A 15 -18.65 -11.66 2.22
N ASP A 16 -17.70 -11.34 3.10
CA ASP A 16 -17.13 -10.00 3.21
C ASP A 16 -15.95 -9.86 2.21
N PRO A 17 -16.00 -8.92 1.24
CA PRO A 17 -14.94 -8.73 0.25
C PRO A 17 -13.55 -8.46 0.85
N ASP A 18 -13.48 -7.90 2.06
CA ASP A 18 -12.23 -7.57 2.71
C ASP A 18 -11.58 -8.80 3.39
N ARG A 19 -12.32 -9.90 3.57
CA ARG A 19 -11.85 -11.12 4.22
C ARG A 19 -11.27 -12.12 3.22
N ARG A 20 -10.16 -11.72 2.58
CA ARG A 20 -9.40 -12.62 1.68
C ARG A 20 -8.79 -13.83 2.40
N ASP A 21 -8.52 -13.69 3.67
CA ASP A 21 -8.08 -14.77 4.56
C ASP A 21 -9.12 -15.91 4.68
N ILE A 22 -10.40 -15.59 4.52
CA ILE A 22 -11.52 -16.56 4.55
C ILE A 22 -11.90 -17.01 3.15
N LEU A 23 -12.16 -16.04 2.26
CA LEU A 23 -12.76 -16.28 0.94
C LEU A 23 -11.72 -16.55 -0.15
N GLY A 24 -10.44 -16.37 0.14
CA GLY A 24 -9.40 -16.29 -0.88
C GLY A 24 -9.57 -15.09 -1.80
N GLY A 25 -8.60 -14.84 -2.66
CA GLY A 25 -8.65 -13.70 -3.58
C GLY A 25 -9.82 -13.76 -4.57
N LYS A 26 -10.16 -14.96 -5.07
CA LYS A 26 -11.25 -15.15 -6.06
C LYS A 26 -12.62 -14.96 -5.42
N GLY A 27 -12.89 -15.61 -4.30
CA GLY A 27 -14.17 -15.48 -3.60
C GLY A 27 -14.43 -14.05 -3.11
N ALA A 28 -13.41 -13.37 -2.57
CA ALA A 28 -13.49 -11.98 -2.17
C ALA A 28 -13.80 -11.04 -3.35
N SER A 29 -13.15 -11.25 -4.50
CA SER A 29 -13.42 -10.49 -5.73
C SER A 29 -14.86 -10.69 -6.21
N LEU A 30 -15.35 -11.93 -6.30
CA LEU A 30 -16.71 -12.22 -6.72
C LEU A 30 -17.75 -11.64 -5.75
N ALA A 31 -17.49 -11.67 -4.44
CA ALA A 31 -18.33 -11.04 -3.44
C ALA A 31 -18.43 -9.52 -3.65
N ALA A 32 -17.31 -8.84 -3.93
CA ALA A 32 -17.28 -7.41 -4.21
C ALA A 32 -18.05 -7.07 -5.49
N LEU A 33 -17.79 -7.79 -6.59
CA LEU A 33 -18.47 -7.59 -7.86
C LEU A 33 -19.99 -7.79 -7.74
N THR A 34 -20.40 -8.85 -7.02
CA THR A 34 -21.83 -9.16 -6.80
C THR A 34 -22.50 -8.06 -5.99
N ARG A 35 -21.90 -7.61 -4.89
CA ARG A 35 -22.46 -6.50 -4.05
C ARG A 35 -22.55 -5.18 -4.81
N ALA A 36 -21.67 -4.96 -5.79
CA ALA A 36 -21.73 -3.80 -6.67
C ALA A 36 -22.83 -3.91 -7.76
N GLY A 37 -23.61 -4.99 -7.77
CA GLY A 37 -24.67 -5.23 -8.75
C GLY A 37 -24.18 -5.56 -10.15
N LEU A 38 -22.92 -5.97 -10.29
CA LEU A 38 -22.34 -6.38 -11.57
C LEU A 38 -22.84 -7.80 -11.97
N PRO A 39 -22.87 -8.13 -13.28
CA PRO A 39 -23.45 -9.39 -13.78
C PRO A 39 -22.51 -10.59 -13.50
N VAL A 40 -22.49 -11.04 -12.26
CA VAL A 40 -21.71 -12.21 -11.82
C VAL A 40 -22.62 -13.43 -11.81
N PRO A 41 -22.27 -14.56 -12.45
CA PRO A 41 -23.02 -15.80 -12.31
C PRO A 41 -23.08 -16.24 -10.84
N PRO A 42 -24.26 -16.72 -10.36
CA PRO A 42 -24.42 -17.18 -8.99
C PRO A 42 -23.41 -18.24 -8.58
N GLY A 43 -23.09 -18.29 -7.28
CA GLY A 43 -22.16 -19.27 -6.76
C GLY A 43 -22.02 -19.22 -5.24
N PHE A 44 -21.10 -20.01 -4.73
CA PHE A 44 -20.68 -19.94 -3.34
C PHE A 44 -19.18 -20.22 -3.20
N THR A 45 -18.60 -19.73 -2.10
CA THR A 45 -17.20 -19.96 -1.76
C THR A 45 -17.10 -20.77 -0.47
N ILE A 46 -16.36 -21.87 -0.53
CA ILE A 46 -15.98 -22.68 0.63
C ILE A 46 -14.70 -22.05 1.20
N SER A 47 -14.65 -21.82 2.51
CA SER A 47 -13.59 -21.06 3.16
C SER A 47 -12.22 -21.74 3.12
N VAL A 48 -11.16 -20.93 3.22
CA VAL A 48 -9.77 -21.39 3.39
C VAL A 48 -9.63 -22.29 4.62
N GLU A 49 -10.32 -21.98 5.75
CA GLU A 49 -10.32 -22.79 6.97
C GLU A 49 -10.84 -24.22 6.73
N SER A 50 -11.81 -24.38 5.82
CA SER A 50 -12.34 -25.71 5.45
C SER A 50 -11.27 -26.58 4.76
N CYS A 51 -10.49 -25.98 3.84
CA CYS A 51 -9.38 -26.65 3.20
C CYS A 51 -8.28 -27.01 4.21
N GLN A 52 -7.93 -26.09 5.11
CA GLN A 52 -6.93 -26.32 6.17
C GLN A 52 -7.34 -27.49 7.06
N SER A 53 -8.60 -27.52 7.48
CA SER A 53 -9.15 -28.60 8.32
C SER A 53 -9.12 -29.95 7.61
N TYR A 54 -9.50 -29.99 6.32
CA TYR A 54 -9.46 -31.19 5.49
C TYR A 54 -8.02 -31.72 5.33
N LEU A 55 -7.08 -30.87 4.94
CA LEU A 55 -5.69 -31.25 4.73
C LEU A 55 -5.00 -31.62 6.06
N GLY A 56 -5.28 -30.88 7.14
CA GLY A 56 -4.75 -31.16 8.48
C GLY A 56 -5.24 -32.48 9.08
N ALA A 57 -6.43 -32.93 8.68
CA ALA A 57 -7.01 -34.24 9.07
C ALA A 57 -6.62 -35.40 8.10
N GLY A 58 -5.68 -35.17 7.18
CA GLY A 58 -5.23 -36.19 6.24
C GLY A 58 -6.29 -36.58 5.20
N GLY A 59 -7.11 -35.64 4.75
CA GLY A 59 -8.16 -35.85 3.74
C GLY A 59 -9.52 -36.24 4.33
N VAL A 60 -9.70 -36.08 5.65
CA VAL A 60 -10.99 -36.32 6.31
C VAL A 60 -11.82 -35.05 6.26
N TRP A 61 -13.06 -35.18 5.79
CA TRP A 61 -13.98 -34.05 5.70
C TRP A 61 -14.37 -33.51 7.09
N PRO A 62 -14.35 -32.18 7.27
CA PRO A 62 -14.86 -31.59 8.50
C PRO A 62 -16.36 -31.88 8.69
N ASP A 63 -16.76 -32.20 9.92
CA ASP A 63 -18.13 -32.56 10.24
C ASP A 63 -19.12 -31.47 9.80
N GLY A 64 -20.19 -31.89 9.09
CA GLY A 64 -21.26 -31.03 8.58
C GLY A 64 -20.89 -30.14 7.37
N LEU A 65 -19.64 -30.16 6.88
CA LEU A 65 -19.26 -29.32 5.74
C LEU A 65 -19.98 -29.77 4.45
N LYS A 66 -20.14 -31.08 4.22
CA LYS A 66 -20.88 -31.61 3.07
C LYS A 66 -22.35 -31.15 3.08
N ASP A 67 -22.96 -31.05 4.26
CA ASP A 67 -24.35 -30.55 4.40
C ASP A 67 -24.44 -29.06 4.08
N GLU A 68 -23.45 -28.25 4.51
CA GLU A 68 -23.38 -26.84 4.15
C GLU A 68 -23.21 -26.63 2.64
N ILE A 69 -22.40 -27.49 1.96
CA ILE A 69 -22.23 -27.47 0.50
C ILE A 69 -23.55 -27.84 -0.19
N ARG A 70 -24.28 -28.82 0.32
CA ARG A 70 -25.61 -29.19 -0.20
C ARG A 70 -26.59 -28.04 -0.13
N VAL A 71 -26.65 -27.34 1.01
CA VAL A 71 -27.45 -26.11 1.14
C VAL A 71 -26.99 -25.03 0.13
N GLY A 72 -25.67 -24.94 -0.11
CA GLY A 72 -25.12 -24.05 -1.14
C GLY A 72 -25.64 -24.39 -2.55
N ILE A 73 -25.69 -25.67 -2.92
CA ILE A 73 -26.26 -26.16 -4.19
C ILE A 73 -27.76 -25.89 -4.26
N ASP A 74 -28.53 -26.17 -3.22
CA ASP A 74 -29.97 -25.91 -3.20
C ASP A 74 -30.27 -24.42 -3.45
N ARG A 75 -29.50 -23.51 -2.85
CA ARG A 75 -29.59 -22.07 -3.10
C ARG A 75 -29.20 -21.71 -4.54
N LEU A 76 -28.18 -22.37 -5.09
CA LEU A 76 -27.72 -22.16 -6.45
C LEU A 76 -28.75 -22.61 -7.49
N GLU A 77 -29.37 -23.77 -7.28
CA GLU A 77 -30.51 -24.27 -8.08
C GLU A 77 -31.68 -23.27 -8.08
N ALA A 78 -32.03 -22.77 -6.90
CA ALA A 78 -33.10 -21.76 -6.76
C ALA A 78 -32.76 -20.46 -7.48
N ALA A 79 -31.52 -20.00 -7.42
CA ALA A 79 -31.09 -18.78 -8.10
C ALA A 79 -31.01 -18.92 -9.63
N CYS A 80 -30.67 -20.13 -10.13
CA CYS A 80 -30.57 -20.41 -11.58
C CYS A 80 -31.87 -20.95 -12.20
N GLY A 81 -32.83 -21.41 -11.41
CA GLY A 81 -34.04 -22.06 -11.88
C GLY A 81 -33.79 -23.42 -12.57
N ARG A 82 -32.65 -24.07 -12.33
CA ARG A 82 -32.20 -25.34 -12.94
C ARG A 82 -31.71 -26.30 -11.87
N LYS A 83 -31.80 -27.61 -12.17
CA LYS A 83 -31.32 -28.65 -11.25
C LYS A 83 -29.86 -29.03 -11.53
N PHE A 84 -29.11 -29.20 -10.48
CA PHE A 84 -27.70 -29.54 -10.58
C PHE A 84 -27.51 -30.95 -11.10
N GLY A 85 -26.89 -31.06 -12.30
CA GLY A 85 -26.58 -32.32 -12.95
C GLY A 85 -27.81 -33.15 -13.36
N ASP A 86 -29.03 -32.58 -13.40
CA ASP A 86 -30.25 -33.31 -13.74
C ASP A 86 -31.15 -32.49 -14.67
N GLY A 87 -31.91 -33.21 -15.52
CA GLY A 87 -32.84 -32.60 -16.46
C GLY A 87 -32.27 -32.41 -17.88
N ALA A 88 -33.10 -31.83 -18.75
CA ALA A 88 -32.74 -31.60 -20.17
C ALA A 88 -31.78 -30.42 -20.35
N ASP A 89 -31.77 -29.46 -19.41
CA ASP A 89 -30.84 -28.31 -19.31
C ASP A 89 -30.27 -28.26 -17.89
N PRO A 90 -29.32 -29.15 -17.57
CA PRO A 90 -28.81 -29.25 -16.21
C PRO A 90 -28.01 -28.01 -15.81
N LEU A 91 -28.10 -27.62 -14.53
CA LEU A 91 -27.15 -26.69 -13.94
C LEU A 91 -25.80 -27.39 -13.85
N LEU A 92 -24.80 -26.82 -14.50
CA LEU A 92 -23.42 -27.22 -14.38
C LEU A 92 -22.65 -26.16 -13.61
N VAL A 93 -21.59 -26.55 -12.91
CA VAL A 93 -20.76 -25.63 -12.15
C VAL A 93 -19.28 -25.77 -12.50
N SER A 94 -18.56 -24.67 -12.31
CA SER A 94 -17.10 -24.67 -12.22
C SER A 94 -16.69 -24.76 -10.75
N VAL A 95 -15.64 -25.54 -10.46
CA VAL A 95 -15.02 -25.67 -9.14
C VAL A 95 -13.59 -25.17 -9.24
N ARG A 96 -13.30 -24.03 -8.61
CA ARG A 96 -12.06 -23.30 -8.81
C ARG A 96 -11.38 -22.95 -7.49
N SER A 97 -10.05 -23.12 -7.43
CA SER A 97 -9.23 -22.65 -6.31
C SER A 97 -9.18 -21.12 -6.22
N GLY A 98 -9.10 -20.61 -5.01
CA GLY A 98 -8.99 -19.18 -4.73
C GLY A 98 -8.13 -18.93 -3.51
N ALA A 99 -6.79 -19.08 -3.60
CA ALA A 99 -5.90 -18.74 -2.51
C ALA A 99 -5.87 -17.21 -2.29
N GLU A 100 -5.49 -16.78 -1.08
CA GLU A 100 -5.32 -15.37 -0.74
C GLU A 100 -4.33 -14.66 -1.67
N VAL A 101 -3.22 -15.32 -1.99
CA VAL A 101 -2.25 -14.89 -3.01
C VAL A 101 -2.50 -15.65 -4.30
N SER A 102 -2.70 -14.92 -5.40
CA SER A 102 -2.93 -15.53 -6.72
C SER A 102 -1.72 -16.35 -7.18
N MET A 103 -1.96 -17.61 -7.54
CA MET A 103 -0.97 -18.57 -8.06
C MET A 103 -1.48 -19.14 -9.41
N PRO A 104 -1.34 -18.38 -10.52
CA PRO A 104 -1.92 -18.76 -11.82
C PRO A 104 -1.42 -20.11 -12.31
N GLY A 105 -2.33 -21.00 -12.72
CA GLY A 105 -2.00 -22.32 -13.26
C GLY A 105 -1.42 -23.34 -12.27
N MET A 106 -1.28 -22.96 -10.98
CA MET A 106 -0.63 -23.83 -9.97
C MET A 106 -1.60 -24.79 -9.27
N MET A 107 -2.88 -24.46 -9.24
CA MET A 107 -3.94 -25.26 -8.63
C MET A 107 -5.02 -25.59 -9.65
N ASP A 108 -5.81 -26.63 -9.36
CA ASP A 108 -6.77 -27.14 -10.32
C ASP A 108 -8.00 -26.25 -10.47
N THR A 109 -8.55 -26.29 -11.68
CA THR A 109 -9.84 -25.74 -12.07
C THR A 109 -10.61 -26.87 -12.77
N ILE A 110 -11.83 -27.14 -12.32
CA ILE A 110 -12.69 -28.18 -12.90
C ILE A 110 -13.93 -27.49 -13.46
N LEU A 111 -14.17 -27.67 -14.75
CA LEU A 111 -15.34 -27.12 -15.43
C LEU A 111 -16.37 -28.21 -15.68
N ASN A 112 -17.62 -27.79 -15.91
CA ASN A 112 -18.74 -28.66 -16.24
C ASN A 112 -18.96 -29.81 -15.22
N CYS A 113 -18.69 -29.55 -13.92
CA CYS A 113 -19.03 -30.51 -12.87
C CYS A 113 -20.57 -30.66 -12.81
N GLY A 114 -21.04 -31.88 -12.70
CA GLY A 114 -22.45 -32.27 -12.84
C GLY A 114 -22.81 -32.91 -14.18
N MET A 115 -21.82 -33.25 -15.03
CA MET A 115 -22.05 -33.91 -16.32
C MET A 115 -21.85 -35.45 -16.30
N SER A 116 -21.46 -36.02 -15.15
CA SER A 116 -21.09 -37.43 -15.10
C SER A 116 -22.33 -38.35 -15.11
N ASP A 117 -22.45 -39.19 -16.11
CA ASP A 117 -23.48 -40.25 -16.15
C ASP A 117 -23.20 -41.42 -15.19
N LYS A 118 -22.03 -41.43 -14.55
CA LYS A 118 -21.55 -42.55 -13.73
C LYS A 118 -21.72 -42.35 -12.22
N LYS A 119 -22.02 -41.13 -11.78
CA LYS A 119 -22.09 -40.76 -10.35
C LYS A 119 -23.29 -39.84 -10.08
N ALA A 120 -23.78 -39.88 -8.85
CA ALA A 120 -24.72 -38.87 -8.42
C ALA A 120 -24.07 -37.46 -8.51
N PRO A 121 -24.74 -36.45 -9.03
CA PRO A 121 -24.14 -35.11 -9.26
C PRO A 121 -23.46 -34.52 -8.03
N PHE A 122 -24.04 -34.69 -6.84
CA PHE A 122 -23.47 -34.19 -5.60
C PHE A 122 -22.17 -34.93 -5.21
N ASP A 123 -22.07 -36.24 -5.47
CA ASP A 123 -20.84 -36.99 -5.18
C ASP A 123 -19.73 -36.57 -6.14
N GLU A 124 -20.07 -36.28 -7.41
CA GLU A 124 -19.13 -35.67 -8.35
C GLU A 124 -18.63 -34.31 -7.85
N LEU A 125 -19.51 -33.44 -7.34
CA LEU A 125 -19.12 -32.15 -6.78
C LEU A 125 -18.17 -32.32 -5.59
N VAL A 126 -18.43 -33.23 -4.69
CA VAL A 126 -17.57 -33.53 -3.54
C VAL A 126 -16.17 -33.92 -4.02
N GLU A 127 -16.05 -34.80 -5.01
CA GLU A 127 -14.75 -35.18 -5.60
C GLU A 127 -14.04 -34.00 -6.27
N CYS A 128 -14.79 -33.14 -6.99
CA CYS A 128 -14.23 -31.93 -7.57
C CYS A 128 -13.65 -30.98 -6.50
N VAL A 129 -14.34 -30.83 -5.38
CA VAL A 129 -13.84 -30.00 -4.25
C VAL A 129 -12.62 -30.65 -3.61
N GLU A 130 -12.60 -31.97 -3.42
CA GLU A 130 -11.45 -32.73 -2.91
C GLU A 130 -10.23 -32.53 -3.81
N ALA A 131 -10.38 -32.68 -5.12
CA ALA A 131 -9.29 -32.49 -6.08
C ALA A 131 -8.71 -31.07 -6.01
N VAL A 132 -9.57 -30.06 -5.86
CA VAL A 132 -9.10 -28.67 -5.70
C VAL A 132 -8.40 -28.45 -4.34
N PHE A 133 -8.87 -29.06 -3.25
CA PHE A 133 -8.17 -29.00 -1.97
C PHE A 133 -6.79 -29.66 -2.05
N ASP A 134 -6.72 -30.85 -2.64
CA ASP A 134 -5.48 -31.63 -2.76
C ASP A 134 -4.47 -30.94 -3.69
N SER A 135 -4.94 -30.18 -4.70
CA SER A 135 -4.09 -29.42 -5.59
C SER A 135 -3.22 -28.37 -4.89
N TRP A 136 -3.60 -27.95 -3.66
CA TRP A 136 -2.80 -27.10 -2.79
C TRP A 136 -1.42 -27.70 -2.49
N ASN A 137 -1.34 -29.01 -2.31
CA ASN A 137 -0.12 -29.75 -2.02
C ASN A 137 0.50 -30.40 -3.26
N SER A 138 0.03 -30.03 -4.47
CA SER A 138 0.65 -30.52 -5.71
C SER A 138 2.12 -30.05 -5.81
N PRO A 139 3.02 -30.84 -6.44
CA PRO A 139 4.43 -30.47 -6.59
C PRO A 139 4.62 -29.07 -7.22
N ARG A 140 3.81 -28.73 -8.23
CA ARG A 140 3.85 -27.42 -8.90
C ARG A 140 3.46 -26.26 -7.96
N ALA A 141 2.42 -26.45 -7.14
CA ALA A 141 1.97 -25.43 -6.19
C ALA A 141 2.99 -25.23 -5.04
N ILE A 142 3.61 -26.29 -4.57
CA ILE A 142 4.68 -26.25 -3.56
C ILE A 142 5.92 -25.53 -4.13
N ALA A 143 6.38 -25.91 -5.32
CA ALA A 143 7.54 -25.29 -5.98
C ALA A 143 7.30 -23.78 -6.17
N TYR A 144 6.14 -23.39 -6.69
CA TYR A 144 5.80 -21.98 -6.91
C TYR A 144 5.83 -21.16 -5.60
N ARG A 145 5.25 -21.70 -4.51
CA ARG A 145 5.28 -21.00 -3.21
C ARG A 145 6.70 -20.85 -2.68
N SER A 146 7.53 -21.89 -2.85
CA SER A 146 8.93 -21.86 -2.44
C SER A 146 9.75 -20.83 -3.22
N GLU A 147 9.67 -20.85 -4.55
CA GLU A 147 10.39 -19.92 -5.44
C GLU A 147 10.00 -18.45 -5.20
N ARG A 148 8.73 -18.20 -4.88
CA ARG A 148 8.21 -16.85 -4.63
C ARG A 148 8.27 -16.42 -3.17
N ASN A 149 8.86 -17.25 -2.30
CA ASN A 149 8.94 -17.03 -0.85
C ASN A 149 7.57 -16.70 -0.20
N ILE A 150 6.50 -17.35 -0.71
CA ILE A 150 5.14 -17.19 -0.18
C ILE A 150 5.05 -18.01 1.09
N ARG A 151 4.92 -17.35 2.24
CA ARG A 151 4.85 -17.97 3.57
C ARG A 151 3.55 -17.58 4.27
N GLY A 152 3.17 -18.35 5.31
CA GLY A 152 2.01 -18.04 6.15
C GLY A 152 0.66 -18.48 5.58
N LEU A 153 0.61 -19.04 4.37
CA LEU A 153 -0.60 -19.59 3.78
C LEU A 153 -0.69 -21.09 4.05
N SER A 154 -1.86 -21.58 4.45
CA SER A 154 -2.06 -22.98 4.85
C SER A 154 -3.18 -23.70 4.10
N GLY A 155 -3.79 -23.05 3.08
CA GLY A 155 -4.87 -23.64 2.29
C GLY A 155 -5.38 -22.69 1.20
N THR A 156 -6.41 -23.15 0.50
CA THR A 156 -7.12 -22.40 -0.55
C THR A 156 -8.61 -22.39 -0.26
N ALA A 157 -9.30 -21.30 -0.59
CA ALA A 157 -10.75 -21.33 -0.73
C ALA A 157 -11.12 -22.07 -2.02
N VAL A 158 -12.34 -22.59 -2.09
CA VAL A 158 -12.90 -23.20 -3.30
C VAL A 158 -14.16 -22.45 -3.69
N THR A 159 -14.19 -21.91 -4.90
CA THR A 159 -15.37 -21.26 -5.47
C THR A 159 -16.11 -22.24 -6.38
N VAL A 160 -17.38 -22.50 -6.06
CA VAL A 160 -18.33 -23.24 -6.88
C VAL A 160 -19.25 -22.22 -7.53
N GLN A 161 -19.26 -22.12 -8.86
CA GLN A 161 -19.98 -21.08 -9.58
C GLN A 161 -20.74 -21.69 -10.77
N ALA A 162 -21.98 -21.24 -10.98
CA ALA A 162 -22.76 -21.66 -12.15
C ALA A 162 -22.00 -21.38 -13.44
N MET A 163 -21.95 -22.39 -14.34
CA MET A 163 -21.36 -22.20 -15.67
C MET A 163 -22.21 -21.22 -16.48
N PHE A 164 -21.54 -20.20 -17.02
CA PHE A 164 -22.15 -19.30 -17.98
C PHE A 164 -21.93 -19.85 -19.39
N PRO A 165 -22.99 -20.02 -20.18
CA PRO A 165 -22.90 -20.70 -21.49
C PRO A 165 -22.31 -19.76 -22.56
N SER A 166 -21.07 -19.34 -22.38
CA SER A 166 -20.40 -18.39 -23.27
C SER A 166 -20.30 -18.90 -24.70
N ARG A 167 -20.81 -18.13 -25.66
CA ARG A 167 -20.52 -18.29 -27.08
C ARG A 167 -19.23 -17.59 -27.49
N VAL A 168 -18.94 -16.49 -26.82
CA VAL A 168 -17.68 -15.76 -26.88
C VAL A 168 -17.24 -15.46 -25.46
N SER A 169 -15.97 -15.59 -25.20
CA SER A 169 -15.38 -15.25 -23.90
C SER A 169 -14.01 -14.61 -24.09
N GLY A 170 -13.48 -14.06 -23.03
CA GLY A 170 -12.19 -13.39 -23.11
C GLY A 170 -11.68 -12.82 -21.80
N VAL A 171 -10.61 -12.07 -21.95
CA VAL A 171 -10.00 -11.28 -20.87
C VAL A 171 -9.93 -9.82 -21.31
N ALA A 172 -10.26 -8.90 -20.42
CA ALA A 172 -10.09 -7.46 -20.63
C ALA A 172 -9.10 -6.91 -19.61
N PHE A 173 -8.06 -6.27 -20.10
CA PHE A 173 -7.03 -5.62 -19.29
C PHE A 173 -7.30 -4.11 -19.30
N THR A 174 -7.51 -3.49 -18.14
CA THR A 174 -7.75 -2.04 -18.05
C THR A 174 -6.46 -1.22 -18.17
N ALA A 175 -5.31 -1.86 -18.16
CA ALA A 175 -4.03 -1.29 -18.57
C ALA A 175 -3.32 -2.28 -19.48
N ASN A 176 -2.67 -1.79 -20.55
CA ASN A 176 -1.98 -2.66 -21.51
C ASN A 176 -0.85 -3.44 -20.78
N PRO A 177 -0.90 -4.79 -20.76
CA PRO A 177 0.11 -5.59 -20.06
C PRO A 177 1.53 -5.40 -20.58
N ASN A 178 1.69 -5.02 -21.85
CA ASN A 178 2.99 -4.79 -22.50
C ASN A 178 3.51 -3.36 -22.26
N ASP A 179 2.61 -2.38 -22.17
CA ASP A 179 2.92 -0.98 -21.88
C ASP A 179 1.83 -0.35 -21.00
N PRO A 180 1.90 -0.49 -19.68
CA PRO A 180 0.90 0.07 -18.76
C PRO A 180 0.77 1.59 -18.80
N SER A 181 1.75 2.29 -19.40
CA SER A 181 1.75 3.76 -19.53
C SER A 181 1.06 4.27 -20.80
N ALA A 182 0.73 3.39 -21.74
CA ALA A 182 0.16 3.76 -23.04
C ALA A 182 -1.26 4.36 -22.96
N GLY A 183 -1.91 4.30 -21.80
CA GLY A 183 -3.32 4.74 -21.67
C GLY A 183 -4.27 3.91 -22.53
N GLU A 184 -4.07 2.59 -22.53
CA GLU A 184 -4.77 1.65 -23.38
C GLU A 184 -5.49 0.57 -22.58
N ILE A 185 -6.63 0.12 -23.13
CA ILE A 185 -7.36 -1.07 -22.71
C ILE A 185 -7.11 -2.16 -23.75
N VAL A 186 -6.81 -3.37 -23.31
CA VAL A 186 -6.62 -4.52 -24.21
C VAL A 186 -7.72 -5.54 -23.95
N ILE A 187 -8.38 -6.01 -25.02
CA ILE A 187 -9.39 -7.06 -24.95
C ILE A 187 -8.96 -8.23 -25.83
N GLU A 188 -8.82 -9.40 -25.22
CA GLU A 188 -8.62 -10.67 -25.91
C GLU A 188 -9.94 -11.43 -25.92
N ALA A 189 -10.31 -11.99 -27.07
CA ALA A 189 -11.58 -12.67 -27.25
C ALA A 189 -11.46 -13.90 -28.15
N SER A 190 -12.19 -14.95 -27.82
CA SER A 190 -12.34 -16.16 -28.68
C SER A 190 -13.72 -16.76 -28.53
N TYR A 191 -14.07 -17.63 -29.45
CA TYR A 191 -15.30 -18.40 -29.37
C TYR A 191 -15.25 -19.46 -28.28
N GLY A 192 -16.40 -19.75 -27.66
CA GLY A 192 -16.58 -20.75 -26.62
C GLY A 192 -16.20 -20.29 -25.20
N LEU A 193 -15.84 -21.23 -24.36
CA LEU A 193 -15.43 -21.00 -22.96
C LEU A 193 -14.01 -20.45 -22.89
N GLY A 194 -13.75 -19.56 -21.91
CA GLY A 194 -12.50 -18.84 -21.76
C GLY A 194 -11.26 -19.67 -21.39
N GLU A 195 -11.43 -20.98 -21.16
CA GLU A 195 -10.32 -21.85 -20.77
C GLU A 195 -9.18 -21.86 -21.79
N ALA A 196 -9.52 -21.93 -23.10
CA ALA A 196 -8.54 -21.94 -24.18
C ALA A 196 -7.70 -20.64 -24.25
N ILE A 197 -8.29 -19.48 -23.89
CA ILE A 197 -7.57 -18.21 -23.82
C ILE A 197 -6.65 -18.19 -22.61
N VAL A 198 -7.17 -18.54 -21.43
CA VAL A 198 -6.42 -18.50 -20.16
C VAL A 198 -5.26 -19.50 -20.17
N SER A 199 -5.40 -20.65 -20.84
CA SER A 199 -4.32 -21.64 -21.00
C SER A 199 -3.31 -21.26 -22.10
N GLY A 200 -3.60 -20.26 -22.92
CA GLY A 200 -2.75 -19.85 -24.06
C GLY A 200 -2.76 -20.86 -25.22
N GLU A 201 -3.82 -21.66 -25.34
CA GLU A 201 -3.94 -22.72 -26.35
C GLU A 201 -4.64 -22.26 -27.62
N VAL A 202 -5.12 -21.03 -27.67
CA VAL A 202 -5.78 -20.42 -28.82
C VAL A 202 -5.10 -19.11 -29.20
N ASP A 203 -5.08 -18.80 -30.50
CA ASP A 203 -4.72 -17.51 -31.04
C ASP A 203 -5.98 -16.62 -31.08
N PRO A 204 -6.20 -15.74 -30.05
CA PRO A 204 -7.44 -14.98 -29.89
C PRO A 204 -7.47 -13.73 -30.77
N ASP A 205 -8.66 -13.16 -30.95
CA ASP A 205 -8.78 -11.78 -31.40
C ASP A 205 -8.21 -10.85 -30.32
N ASN A 206 -7.49 -9.81 -30.74
CA ASN A 206 -6.93 -8.80 -29.85
C ASN A 206 -7.38 -7.41 -30.28
N PHE A 207 -7.99 -6.64 -29.37
CA PHE A 207 -8.46 -5.29 -29.60
C PHE A 207 -7.79 -4.36 -28.61
N VAL A 208 -7.12 -3.32 -29.14
CA VAL A 208 -6.49 -2.27 -28.32
C VAL A 208 -7.32 -1.00 -28.46
N LEU A 209 -7.81 -0.47 -27.36
CA LEU A 209 -8.63 0.75 -27.31
C LEU A 209 -7.88 1.87 -26.59
N ALA A 210 -8.12 3.10 -27.05
CA ALA A 210 -7.75 4.29 -26.26
C ALA A 210 -8.63 4.35 -25.01
N ARG A 211 -8.01 4.63 -23.85
CA ARG A 211 -8.72 4.64 -22.57
C ARG A 211 -9.67 5.82 -22.43
N ASP A 212 -9.35 6.95 -23.07
CA ASP A 212 -10.08 8.22 -22.89
C ASP A 212 -11.46 8.21 -23.57
N ASP A 213 -11.55 7.66 -24.80
CA ASP A 213 -12.76 7.71 -25.63
C ASP A 213 -13.26 6.34 -26.06
N LEU A 214 -12.56 5.26 -25.67
CA LEU A 214 -12.84 3.87 -26.03
C LEU A 214 -12.85 3.62 -27.56
N SER A 215 -12.12 4.44 -28.31
CA SER A 215 -11.91 4.19 -29.75
C SER A 215 -10.94 3.04 -29.95
N VAL A 216 -11.22 2.17 -30.93
CA VAL A 216 -10.33 1.07 -31.29
C VAL A 216 -9.12 1.62 -32.03
N LYS A 217 -7.94 1.51 -31.45
CA LYS A 217 -6.64 1.92 -32.03
C LYS A 217 -6.07 0.88 -32.99
N SER A 218 -6.19 -0.38 -32.60
CA SER A 218 -5.77 -1.50 -33.43
C SER A 218 -6.59 -2.76 -33.12
N SER A 219 -6.70 -3.63 -34.11
CA SER A 219 -7.33 -4.94 -33.98
C SER A 219 -6.50 -5.99 -34.71
N TYR A 220 -6.38 -7.15 -34.09
CA TYR A 220 -5.82 -8.36 -34.69
C TYR A 220 -6.88 -9.45 -34.61
N ILE A 221 -7.17 -10.12 -35.71
CA ILE A 221 -8.13 -11.23 -35.76
C ILE A 221 -7.34 -12.52 -35.78
N GLY A 222 -7.45 -13.26 -34.69
CA GLY A 222 -6.77 -14.54 -34.51
C GLY A 222 -7.42 -15.70 -35.29
N ARG A 223 -6.70 -16.79 -35.39
CA ARG A 223 -7.20 -17.98 -36.10
C ARG A 223 -8.29 -18.74 -35.35
N LYS A 224 -8.32 -18.65 -34.03
CA LYS A 224 -9.31 -19.31 -33.16
C LYS A 224 -9.55 -20.80 -33.50
N ASP A 225 -8.45 -21.49 -33.81
CA ASP A 225 -8.46 -22.88 -34.27
C ASP A 225 -8.79 -23.90 -33.18
N ARG A 226 -8.77 -23.48 -31.93
CA ARG A 226 -9.20 -24.29 -30.78
C ARG A 226 -10.36 -23.63 -30.04
N ILE A 227 -11.49 -24.33 -30.00
CA ILE A 227 -12.70 -23.88 -29.35
C ILE A 227 -13.16 -24.93 -28.36
N ILE A 228 -13.47 -24.48 -27.14
CA ILE A 228 -14.14 -25.32 -26.12
C ILE A 228 -15.59 -24.83 -26.06
N PRO A 229 -16.54 -25.57 -26.70
CA PRO A 229 -17.92 -25.12 -26.73
C PRO A 229 -18.56 -25.22 -25.35
N ALA A 230 -19.52 -24.33 -25.07
CA ALA A 230 -20.40 -24.52 -23.93
C ALA A 230 -21.24 -25.81 -24.12
N ALA A 231 -21.65 -26.44 -23.01
CA ALA A 231 -22.49 -27.62 -23.06
C ALA A 231 -23.78 -27.34 -23.88
N GLY A 232 -24.04 -28.17 -24.90
CA GLY A 232 -25.19 -28.02 -25.78
C GLY A 232 -25.02 -27.05 -26.97
N ASP A 233 -23.90 -26.35 -27.11
CA ASP A 233 -23.61 -25.52 -28.28
C ASP A 233 -22.95 -26.33 -29.38
N SER A 234 -23.70 -26.57 -30.48
CA SER A 234 -23.23 -27.25 -31.68
C SER A 234 -22.91 -26.30 -32.83
N SER A 235 -22.94 -24.99 -32.61
CA SER A 235 -22.66 -24.00 -33.64
C SER A 235 -21.19 -24.02 -34.04
N ALA A 236 -20.92 -24.24 -35.34
CA ALA A 236 -19.58 -24.15 -35.90
C ALA A 236 -19.20 -22.64 -36.00
N PRO A 237 -18.20 -22.18 -35.29
CA PRO A 237 -17.78 -20.78 -35.36
C PRO A 237 -17.00 -20.51 -36.64
N GLN A 238 -17.07 -19.26 -37.12
CA GLN A 238 -16.28 -18.80 -38.27
C GLN A 238 -14.94 -18.30 -37.74
N ALA A 239 -13.94 -19.17 -37.73
CA ALA A 239 -12.64 -18.93 -37.12
C ALA A 239 -11.95 -17.65 -37.60
N ASP A 240 -12.15 -17.25 -38.85
CA ASP A 240 -11.49 -16.10 -39.48
C ASP A 240 -12.27 -14.77 -39.35
N GLN A 241 -13.39 -14.76 -38.61
CA GLN A 241 -14.18 -13.54 -38.41
C GLN A 241 -14.01 -13.00 -37.00
N PRO A 242 -14.16 -11.67 -36.83
CA PRO A 242 -14.16 -11.06 -35.49
C PRO A 242 -15.19 -11.73 -34.57
N SER A 243 -14.77 -12.13 -33.39
CA SER A 243 -15.67 -12.72 -32.39
C SER A 243 -16.61 -11.70 -31.73
N LEU A 244 -16.29 -10.40 -31.84
CA LEU A 244 -17.02 -9.30 -31.23
C LEU A 244 -17.33 -8.19 -32.24
N SER A 245 -18.48 -7.53 -32.07
CA SER A 245 -18.79 -6.27 -32.74
C SER A 245 -18.17 -5.08 -31.99
N ASP A 246 -18.05 -3.92 -32.65
CA ASP A 246 -17.54 -2.68 -32.06
C ASP A 246 -18.35 -2.24 -30.81
N GLU A 247 -19.66 -2.46 -30.81
CA GLU A 247 -20.52 -2.17 -29.65
C GLU A 247 -20.20 -3.07 -28.46
N GLN A 248 -19.99 -4.36 -28.72
CA GLN A 248 -19.62 -5.34 -27.69
C GLN A 248 -18.24 -5.04 -27.12
N ILE A 249 -17.27 -4.69 -27.96
CA ILE A 249 -15.93 -4.29 -27.55
C ILE A 249 -15.99 -3.11 -26.56
N ARG A 250 -16.72 -2.03 -26.95
CA ARG A 250 -16.88 -0.86 -26.06
C ARG A 250 -17.59 -1.21 -24.76
N ARG A 251 -18.62 -2.05 -24.80
CA ARG A 251 -19.35 -2.46 -23.59
C ARG A 251 -18.47 -3.27 -22.63
N ILE A 252 -17.64 -4.17 -23.15
CA ILE A 252 -16.65 -4.90 -22.34
C ILE A 252 -15.65 -3.93 -21.70
N ALA A 253 -15.10 -2.97 -22.47
CA ALA A 253 -14.20 -1.97 -21.96
C ALA A 253 -14.84 -1.14 -20.83
N GLN A 254 -16.08 -0.69 -21.01
CA GLN A 254 -16.82 0.05 -19.97
C GLN A 254 -17.04 -0.77 -18.70
N MET A 255 -17.39 -2.05 -18.83
CA MET A 255 -17.54 -2.94 -17.67
C MET A 255 -16.21 -3.14 -16.95
N ALA A 256 -15.12 -3.38 -17.68
CA ALA A 256 -13.80 -3.54 -17.09
C ALA A 256 -13.34 -2.27 -16.34
N MET A 257 -13.57 -1.09 -16.92
CA MET A 257 -13.31 0.20 -16.23
C MET A 257 -14.19 0.38 -14.98
N GLY A 258 -15.45 -0.07 -15.02
CA GLY A 258 -16.32 -0.09 -13.84
C GLY A 258 -15.75 -0.94 -12.70
N VAL A 259 -15.18 -2.09 -13.05
CA VAL A 259 -14.50 -2.98 -12.09
C VAL A 259 -13.22 -2.32 -11.54
N GLU A 260 -12.43 -1.67 -12.39
CA GLU A 260 -11.25 -0.91 -11.96
C GLU A 260 -11.62 0.20 -10.97
N ASN A 261 -12.67 0.97 -11.28
CA ASN A 261 -13.16 2.04 -10.39
C ASN A 261 -13.63 1.48 -9.03
N LEU A 262 -14.25 0.30 -9.02
CA LEU A 262 -14.68 -0.38 -7.80
C LEU A 262 -13.47 -0.80 -6.94
N PHE A 263 -12.42 -1.31 -7.56
CA PHE A 263 -11.25 -1.84 -6.86
C PHE A 263 -10.15 -0.79 -6.61
N GLY A 264 -10.16 0.32 -7.34
CA GLY A 264 -9.17 1.40 -7.19
C GLY A 264 -7.78 1.10 -7.78
N PHE A 265 -7.65 0.06 -8.61
CA PHE A 265 -6.40 -0.32 -9.28
C PHE A 265 -6.67 -1.01 -10.62
N PRO A 266 -5.70 -1.01 -11.58
CA PRO A 266 -5.85 -1.70 -12.86
C PRO A 266 -6.12 -3.20 -12.69
N VAL A 267 -7.07 -3.71 -13.47
CA VAL A 267 -7.57 -5.08 -13.36
C VAL A 267 -7.52 -5.83 -14.69
N ASP A 268 -7.31 -7.15 -14.62
CA ASP A 268 -7.72 -8.07 -15.63
C ASP A 268 -9.09 -8.68 -15.25
N VAL A 269 -9.99 -8.76 -16.21
CA VAL A 269 -11.36 -9.22 -16.04
C VAL A 269 -11.65 -10.34 -17.01
N GLU A 270 -11.93 -11.53 -16.47
CA GLU A 270 -12.45 -12.65 -17.27
C GLU A 270 -13.96 -12.43 -17.47
N TRP A 271 -14.41 -12.52 -18.71
CA TRP A 271 -15.80 -12.27 -19.08
C TRP A 271 -16.34 -13.32 -20.06
N GLY A 272 -17.65 -13.44 -20.14
CA GLY A 272 -18.37 -14.27 -21.10
C GLY A 272 -19.53 -13.52 -21.73
N LEU A 273 -19.89 -13.89 -22.97
CA LEU A 273 -21.01 -13.36 -23.75
C LEU A 273 -21.86 -14.49 -24.30
N ALA A 274 -23.15 -14.45 -24.01
CA ALA A 274 -24.14 -15.39 -24.56
C ALA A 274 -25.48 -14.70 -24.75
N GLY A 275 -26.15 -14.90 -25.89
CA GLY A 275 -27.48 -14.31 -26.11
C GLY A 275 -27.58 -12.78 -26.03
N GLY A 276 -26.44 -12.06 -26.14
CA GLY A 276 -26.35 -10.61 -25.98
C GLY A 276 -26.14 -10.17 -24.51
N GLU A 277 -26.12 -11.11 -23.57
CA GLU A 277 -25.82 -10.84 -22.16
C GLU A 277 -24.36 -11.08 -21.83
N PHE A 278 -23.81 -10.22 -20.99
CA PHE A 278 -22.44 -10.34 -20.49
C PHE A 278 -22.43 -10.87 -19.05
N ALA A 279 -21.41 -11.67 -18.75
CA ALA A 279 -21.12 -12.11 -17.40
C ALA A 279 -19.66 -11.83 -17.05
N LEU A 280 -19.43 -11.40 -15.81
CA LEU A 280 -18.10 -11.27 -15.21
C LEU A 280 -17.79 -12.56 -14.45
N LEU A 281 -16.76 -13.26 -14.88
CA LEU A 281 -16.41 -14.59 -14.35
C LEU A 281 -15.34 -14.50 -13.26
N GLN A 282 -14.45 -13.51 -13.36
CA GLN A 282 -13.39 -13.23 -12.40
C GLN A 282 -12.82 -11.83 -12.65
N ALA A 283 -12.33 -11.18 -11.60
CA ALA A 283 -11.47 -10.00 -11.74
C ALA A 283 -10.31 -10.07 -10.74
N ARG A 284 -9.15 -9.62 -11.17
CA ARG A 284 -7.96 -9.56 -10.32
C ARG A 284 -7.09 -8.36 -10.69
N GLN A 285 -6.21 -7.96 -9.77
CA GLN A 285 -5.25 -6.90 -10.02
C GLN A 285 -4.23 -7.35 -11.09
N ILE A 286 -3.97 -6.49 -12.07
CA ILE A 286 -2.90 -6.71 -13.05
C ILE A 286 -1.56 -6.73 -12.31
N ARG A 287 -0.83 -7.84 -12.42
CA ARG A 287 0.50 -7.97 -11.85
C ARG A 287 1.51 -7.32 -12.78
N GLN A 288 2.02 -6.18 -12.38
CA GLN A 288 3.15 -5.55 -13.05
C GLN A 288 4.45 -6.30 -12.73
N SER A 289 5.31 -6.49 -13.71
CA SER A 289 6.67 -6.96 -13.46
C SER A 289 7.46 -5.96 -12.60
N GLN A 290 8.51 -6.41 -11.91
CA GLN A 290 9.38 -5.47 -11.16
C GLN A 290 9.97 -4.39 -12.06
N ALA A 291 10.28 -4.71 -13.32
CA ALA A 291 10.78 -3.75 -14.30
C ALA A 291 9.72 -2.69 -14.65
N GLN A 292 8.47 -3.10 -14.88
CA GLN A 292 7.35 -2.19 -15.15
C GLN A 292 7.04 -1.29 -13.96
N ARG A 293 7.02 -1.83 -12.72
CA ARG A 293 6.85 -1.03 -11.50
C ARG A 293 7.95 0.00 -11.34
N ARG A 294 9.20 -0.40 -11.63
CA ARG A 294 10.37 0.49 -11.58
C ARG A 294 10.23 1.62 -12.60
N GLU A 295 9.82 1.33 -13.83
CA GLU A 295 9.65 2.36 -14.87
C GLU A 295 8.52 3.34 -14.53
N LEU A 296 7.37 2.85 -14.08
CA LEU A 296 6.27 3.71 -13.60
C LEU A 296 6.70 4.59 -12.42
N LEU A 297 7.46 4.03 -11.49
CA LEU A 297 8.03 4.78 -10.38
C LEU A 297 9.01 5.84 -10.89
N LEU A 298 9.91 5.49 -11.80
CA LEU A 298 10.86 6.43 -12.41
C LEU A 298 10.13 7.55 -13.17
N GLN A 299 9.06 7.23 -13.88
CA GLN A 299 8.24 8.22 -14.58
C GLN A 299 7.50 9.15 -13.61
N SER A 300 6.94 8.61 -12.52
CA SER A 300 6.33 9.40 -11.44
C SER A 300 7.36 10.32 -10.78
N ILE A 301 8.55 9.82 -10.51
CA ILE A 301 9.67 10.62 -9.97
C ILE A 301 10.07 11.72 -10.96
N ARG A 302 10.23 11.40 -12.25
CA ARG A 302 10.57 12.39 -13.30
C ARG A 302 9.51 13.47 -13.40
N THR A 303 8.23 13.11 -13.33
CA THR A 303 7.11 14.07 -13.38
C THR A 303 7.13 14.98 -12.15
N ALA A 304 7.24 14.42 -10.95
CA ALA A 304 7.30 15.17 -9.70
C ALA A 304 8.53 16.09 -9.66
N LEU A 305 9.71 15.59 -10.05
CA LEU A 305 10.93 16.38 -10.15
C LEU A 305 10.83 17.44 -11.26
N GLY A 306 10.17 17.16 -12.38
CA GLY A 306 9.96 18.10 -13.48
C GLY A 306 9.19 19.34 -13.04
N VAL A 307 8.17 19.18 -12.20
CA VAL A 307 7.41 20.31 -11.63
C VAL A 307 8.30 21.13 -10.70
N GLU A 308 9.02 20.50 -9.79
CA GLU A 308 9.87 21.19 -8.81
C GLU A 308 11.13 21.81 -9.46
N LEU A 309 11.73 21.16 -10.48
CA LEU A 309 12.88 21.67 -11.22
C LEU A 309 12.55 22.88 -12.08
N HIS A 310 11.32 23.00 -12.62
CA HIS A 310 10.87 24.16 -13.38
C HIS A 310 10.85 25.45 -12.56
N GLU A 311 10.76 25.36 -11.24
CA GLU A 311 10.81 26.50 -10.34
C GLU A 311 12.23 26.95 -9.98
N GLY A 312 13.26 26.34 -10.58
CA GLY A 312 14.67 26.67 -10.32
C GLY A 312 15.17 26.24 -8.94
N ARG A 313 14.53 25.21 -8.36
CA ARG A 313 14.85 24.65 -7.05
C ARG A 313 15.82 23.49 -7.14
N GLY A 314 16.38 23.13 -6.00
CA GLY A 314 17.31 22.00 -5.82
C GLY A 314 18.77 22.45 -5.65
N PRO A 315 19.66 21.51 -5.44
CA PRO A 315 19.48 20.06 -5.50
C PRO A 315 18.62 19.52 -4.39
N TRP A 316 18.09 18.34 -4.62
CA TRP A 316 17.30 17.60 -3.67
C TRP A 316 18.16 16.54 -3.01
N VAL A 317 18.23 16.53 -1.70
CA VAL A 317 18.91 15.48 -0.91
C VAL A 317 17.90 14.68 -0.12
N LEU A 318 18.15 13.39 0.05
CA LEU A 318 17.31 12.54 0.88
C LEU A 318 17.37 13.03 2.32
N HIS A 319 16.23 13.34 2.92
CA HIS A 319 16.16 13.80 4.30
C HIS A 319 16.16 12.59 5.26
N ASN A 320 16.81 12.70 6.41
CA ASN A 320 16.88 11.65 7.43
C ASN A 320 15.51 11.18 7.94
N LEU A 321 14.47 12.03 7.90
CA LEU A 321 13.10 11.61 8.18
C LEU A 321 12.61 10.48 7.26
N SER A 322 13.20 10.28 6.07
CA SER A 322 12.86 9.15 5.19
C SER A 322 13.23 7.80 5.75
N GLU A 323 14.12 7.73 6.73
CA GLU A 323 14.51 6.49 7.41
C GLU A 323 13.48 6.09 8.45
N THR A 324 12.98 7.08 9.20
CA THR A 324 12.04 6.87 10.32
C THR A 324 10.58 6.99 9.89
N LEU A 325 10.30 7.57 8.74
CA LEU A 325 8.98 7.76 8.13
C LEU A 325 9.03 7.35 6.67
N ALA A 326 9.18 6.04 6.43
CA ALA A 326 9.51 5.47 5.13
C ALA A 326 8.36 5.61 4.10
N HIS A 327 7.10 5.54 4.54
CA HIS A 327 5.90 5.56 3.69
C HIS A 327 4.75 6.30 4.38
N PRO A 328 4.85 7.64 4.57
CA PRO A 328 3.83 8.38 5.30
C PRO A 328 2.49 8.36 4.57
N THR A 329 1.39 8.24 5.33
CA THR A 329 0.07 8.55 4.82
C THR A 329 -0.03 10.03 4.47
N TRP A 330 -1.01 10.41 3.65
CA TRP A 330 -1.25 11.83 3.31
C TRP A 330 -1.51 12.69 4.53
N LEU A 331 -2.21 12.16 5.54
CA LEU A 331 -2.45 12.87 6.79
C LEU A 331 -1.13 13.09 7.54
N THR A 332 -0.33 12.06 7.71
CA THR A 332 0.99 12.14 8.37
C THR A 332 1.90 13.10 7.63
N TRP A 333 1.93 13.01 6.29
CA TRP A 333 2.72 13.93 5.47
C TRP A 333 2.30 15.39 5.66
N SER A 334 1.00 15.71 5.63
CA SER A 334 0.51 17.09 5.78
C SER A 334 0.93 17.70 7.13
N VAL A 335 0.93 16.89 8.19
CA VAL A 335 1.42 17.30 9.52
C VAL A 335 2.93 17.54 9.50
N GLN A 336 3.71 16.64 8.89
CA GLN A 336 5.17 16.75 8.80
C GLN A 336 5.61 17.92 7.90
N GLU A 337 4.97 18.12 6.75
CA GLU A 337 5.25 19.25 5.87
C GLU A 337 5.06 20.59 6.62
N ARG A 338 3.95 20.71 7.34
CA ARG A 338 3.71 21.88 8.18
C ARG A 338 4.71 22.00 9.34
N PHE A 339 5.00 20.89 10.02
CA PHE A 339 5.98 20.87 11.11
C PHE A 339 7.35 21.39 10.67
N MET A 340 7.80 21.02 9.47
CA MET A 340 9.09 21.42 8.89
C MET A 340 9.06 22.79 8.20
N SER A 341 7.91 23.49 8.16
CA SER A 341 7.79 24.81 7.54
C SER A 341 8.25 25.94 8.44
N GLY A 342 8.46 27.12 7.83
CA GLY A 342 8.81 28.33 8.58
C GLY A 342 7.71 28.80 9.52
N SER A 343 6.43 28.49 9.26
CA SER A 343 5.32 28.79 10.19
C SER A 343 5.00 27.63 11.14
N GLY A 344 5.59 26.45 10.96
CA GLY A 344 5.40 25.28 11.81
C GLY A 344 6.37 25.19 12.98
N GLY A 345 6.47 24.00 13.57
CA GLY A 345 7.27 23.76 14.79
C GLY A 345 8.75 24.10 14.64
N PHE A 346 9.39 23.73 13.51
CA PHE A 346 10.77 24.08 13.21
C PHE A 346 10.96 25.60 13.08
N GLY A 347 10.13 26.28 12.30
CA GLY A 347 10.19 27.73 12.15
C GLY A 347 9.94 28.45 13.46
N ALA A 348 9.04 27.95 14.30
CA ALA A 348 8.80 28.49 15.64
C ALA A 348 10.01 28.30 16.57
N MET A 349 10.70 27.14 16.52
CA MET A 349 11.96 26.91 17.23
C MET A 349 13.04 27.89 16.78
N TYR A 350 13.22 28.07 15.44
CA TYR A 350 14.19 29.02 14.92
C TYR A 350 13.90 30.46 15.38
N ARG A 351 12.63 30.91 15.36
CA ARG A 351 12.24 32.21 15.89
C ARG A 351 12.52 32.35 17.40
N LEU A 352 12.26 31.26 18.16
CA LEU A 352 12.58 31.22 19.59
C LEU A 352 14.08 31.37 19.84
N ALA A 353 14.93 30.80 19.00
CA ALA A 353 16.37 30.94 19.00
C ALA A 353 16.86 32.34 18.53
N GLY A 354 16.01 33.09 17.84
CA GLY A 354 16.33 34.43 17.31
C GLY A 354 16.65 34.47 15.82
N PHE A 355 16.38 33.38 15.08
CA PHE A 355 16.40 33.38 13.64
C PHE A 355 15.11 34.01 13.06
N GLU A 356 15.13 34.38 11.81
CA GLU A 356 14.03 35.02 11.09
C GLU A 356 13.73 34.24 9.77
N PRO A 357 12.97 33.09 9.83
CA PRO A 357 12.64 32.32 8.64
C PRO A 357 12.00 33.18 7.55
N ALA A 358 12.45 32.98 6.31
CA ALA A 358 11.96 33.73 5.15
C ALA A 358 10.51 33.37 4.79
N ARG A 359 9.85 34.25 4.05
CA ARG A 359 8.47 34.02 3.58
C ARG A 359 8.36 32.85 2.61
N SER A 360 9.41 32.59 1.81
CA SER A 360 9.49 31.47 0.85
C SER A 360 9.31 30.09 1.49
N VAL A 361 9.69 29.92 2.74
CA VAL A 361 9.57 28.68 3.50
C VAL A 361 8.43 28.67 4.52
N SER A 362 7.60 29.73 4.57
CA SER A 362 6.55 29.86 5.59
C SER A 362 5.54 28.73 5.56
N ASP A 363 4.96 28.44 4.41
CA ASP A 363 3.80 27.51 4.31
C ASP A 363 4.21 26.06 4.09
N ARG A 364 5.22 25.81 3.27
CA ARG A 364 5.61 24.45 2.86
C ARG A 364 7.00 23.99 3.34
N GLY A 365 7.82 24.89 3.85
CA GLY A 365 9.19 24.56 4.24
C GLY A 365 10.07 24.06 3.09
N PRO A 366 11.29 23.55 3.38
CA PRO A 366 12.24 23.06 2.39
C PRO A 366 12.05 21.57 2.02
N VAL A 367 11.12 20.83 2.66
CA VAL A 367 10.95 19.39 2.45
C VAL A 367 9.81 19.08 1.49
N ARG A 368 9.93 17.98 0.74
CA ARG A 368 8.89 17.46 -0.17
C ARG A 368 8.82 15.94 -0.10
N LEU A 369 7.61 15.41 -0.27
CA LEU A 369 7.39 13.97 -0.46
C LEU A 369 7.45 13.65 -1.96
N ILE A 370 8.48 12.93 -2.38
CA ILE A 370 8.70 12.55 -3.77
C ILE A 370 8.80 11.03 -3.83
N ALA A 371 7.88 10.39 -4.55
CA ALA A 371 7.82 8.93 -4.69
C ALA A 371 7.85 8.17 -3.35
N GLY A 372 7.15 8.69 -2.34
CA GLY A 372 7.08 8.08 -1.01
C GLY A 372 8.29 8.30 -0.12
N LYS A 373 9.27 9.11 -0.54
CA LYS A 373 10.45 9.49 0.24
C LYS A 373 10.49 10.99 0.48
N ILE A 374 11.03 11.40 1.62
CA ILE A 374 11.14 12.81 1.99
C ILE A 374 12.49 13.34 1.53
N TYR A 375 12.45 14.35 0.68
CA TYR A 375 13.63 15.06 0.19
C TYR A 375 13.64 16.50 0.69
N MET A 376 14.82 17.05 0.88
CA MET A 376 15.04 18.45 1.22
C MET A 376 15.57 19.21 0.00
N ASP A 377 14.93 20.33 -0.32
CA ASP A 377 15.47 21.32 -1.24
C ASP A 377 16.55 22.14 -0.52
N VAL A 378 17.78 21.86 -0.85
CA VAL A 378 18.94 22.50 -0.22
C VAL A 378 18.98 24.01 -0.50
N SER A 379 18.43 24.46 -1.64
CA SER A 379 18.37 25.90 -1.96
C SER A 379 17.49 26.69 -0.99
N LEU A 380 16.48 26.02 -0.40
CA LEU A 380 15.56 26.62 0.57
C LEU A 380 15.97 26.40 2.03
N ALA A 381 16.83 25.43 2.30
CA ALA A 381 17.19 25.07 3.68
C ALA A 381 17.78 26.26 4.45
N SER A 382 18.63 27.06 3.83
CA SER A 382 19.22 28.25 4.44
C SER A 382 18.21 29.36 4.73
N GLU A 383 17.06 29.39 4.06
CA GLU A 383 16.01 30.38 4.28
C GLU A 383 15.19 30.16 5.55
N LEU A 384 15.34 28.98 6.19
CA LEU A 384 14.84 28.75 7.55
C LEU A 384 15.59 29.60 8.60
N PHE A 385 16.81 30.03 8.31
CA PHE A 385 17.58 30.87 9.20
C PHE A 385 17.25 32.36 9.00
N PHE A 386 17.47 32.87 7.78
CA PHE A 386 17.22 34.26 7.44
C PHE A 386 16.85 34.41 5.98
N GLU A 387 15.97 35.36 5.68
CA GLU A 387 15.68 35.76 4.32
C GLU A 387 16.95 36.30 3.62
N ASN A 388 17.22 35.82 2.39
CA ASN A 388 18.43 36.18 1.63
C ASN A 388 19.74 35.90 2.39
N TYR A 389 19.82 34.73 3.04
CA TYR A 389 21.03 34.32 3.75
C TYR A 389 22.25 34.34 2.84
N PRO A 390 23.36 35.06 3.19
CA PRO A 390 24.46 35.34 2.28
C PRO A 390 25.49 34.21 2.18
N PHE A 391 25.08 32.98 2.45
CA PHE A 391 25.87 31.77 2.29
C PHE A 391 25.04 30.71 1.56
N LYS A 392 25.71 29.88 0.77
CA LYS A 392 25.11 28.75 0.04
C LYS A 392 25.89 27.47 0.31
N TYR A 393 25.25 26.37 0.05
CA TYR A 393 25.91 25.07 0.08
C TYR A 393 26.85 24.91 -1.10
N ASP A 394 27.97 24.21 -0.90
CA ASP A 394 28.82 23.76 -2.01
C ASP A 394 28.15 22.58 -2.72
N MET A 395 27.67 22.85 -3.91
CA MET A 395 26.96 21.89 -4.75
C MET A 395 27.85 20.72 -5.21
N ASN A 396 29.17 20.93 -5.31
CA ASN A 396 30.09 19.86 -5.64
C ASN A 396 30.32 18.96 -4.42
N LEU A 397 30.44 19.53 -3.24
CA LEU A 397 30.52 18.78 -1.98
C LEU A 397 29.26 17.91 -1.81
N LEU A 398 28.06 18.47 -1.93
CA LEU A 398 26.80 17.76 -1.76
C LEU A 398 26.57 16.60 -2.75
N ARG A 399 27.25 16.59 -3.89
CA ARG A 399 27.19 15.44 -4.83
C ARG A 399 27.92 14.21 -4.31
N TRP A 400 28.97 14.40 -3.54
CA TRP A 400 29.81 13.34 -2.99
C TRP A 400 29.47 13.01 -1.55
N ASP A 401 29.04 14.02 -0.80
CA ASP A 401 28.64 13.92 0.59
C ASP A 401 27.29 14.65 0.79
N PRO A 402 26.15 13.95 0.61
CA PRO A 402 24.82 14.51 0.84
C PRO A 402 24.58 14.93 2.30
N ASP A 403 25.28 14.33 3.26
CA ASP A 403 25.14 14.63 4.69
C ASP A 403 25.70 16.00 5.06
N ALA A 404 26.57 16.57 4.22
CA ALA A 404 27.00 17.97 4.37
C ALA A 404 25.83 18.98 4.32
N ALA A 405 24.64 18.58 3.82
CA ALA A 405 23.41 19.38 3.90
C ALA A 405 22.85 19.52 5.32
N GLN A 406 23.29 18.72 6.27
CA GLN A 406 22.88 18.78 7.68
C GLN A 406 23.62 19.91 8.43
N SER A 407 24.75 20.37 7.89
CA SER A 407 25.52 21.49 8.42
C SER A 407 25.10 22.82 7.78
N PRO A 408 25.30 23.98 8.42
CA PRO A 408 25.01 25.28 7.81
C PRO A 408 25.83 25.53 6.53
N PRO A 409 25.28 26.25 5.52
CA PRO A 409 25.99 26.56 4.30
C PRO A 409 27.16 27.52 4.55
N THR A 410 28.31 27.24 3.93
CA THR A 410 29.56 27.97 4.20
C THR A 410 30.07 28.82 3.03
N LEU A 411 29.66 28.54 1.76
CA LEU A 411 30.12 29.31 0.60
C LEU A 411 29.56 30.74 0.62
N PRO A 412 30.42 31.76 0.74
CA PRO A 412 29.95 33.12 0.83
C PRO A 412 29.35 33.61 -0.49
N THR A 413 28.18 34.22 -0.40
CA THR A 413 27.48 34.90 -1.49
C THR A 413 27.16 36.33 -1.09
N GLY A 414 26.78 37.16 -2.03
CA GLY A 414 26.43 38.55 -1.75
C GLY A 414 27.63 39.46 -1.43
N THR A 415 27.34 40.64 -0.91
CA THR A 415 28.34 41.67 -0.63
C THR A 415 28.96 41.50 0.75
N PHE A 416 30.14 42.14 0.98
CA PHE A 416 30.75 42.18 2.29
C PHE A 416 29.78 42.76 3.36
N ARG A 417 28.98 43.78 3.01
CA ARG A 417 28.02 44.38 3.95
C ARG A 417 26.90 43.40 4.33
N SER A 418 26.38 42.62 3.39
CA SER A 418 25.35 41.61 3.68
C SER A 418 25.89 40.49 4.56
N ARG A 419 27.12 40.01 4.29
CA ARG A 419 27.79 39.02 5.14
C ARG A 419 28.06 39.52 6.56
N ALA A 420 28.57 40.78 6.70
CA ALA A 420 28.77 41.39 7.99
C ALA A 420 27.47 41.60 8.78
N ALA A 421 26.36 41.92 8.08
CA ALA A 421 25.05 42.00 8.72
C ALA A 421 24.55 40.63 9.21
N ALA A 422 24.69 39.59 8.38
CA ALA A 422 24.35 38.21 8.76
C ALA A 422 25.22 37.72 9.94
N GLY A 423 26.52 37.99 9.91
CA GLY A 423 27.42 37.67 11.05
C GLY A 423 26.97 38.30 12.38
N ARG A 424 26.53 39.59 12.35
CA ARG A 424 25.97 40.23 13.54
C ARG A 424 24.65 39.57 14.01
N LYS A 425 23.78 39.14 13.06
CA LYS A 425 22.57 38.41 13.42
C LYS A 425 22.92 37.05 14.02
N ALA A 426 23.82 36.31 13.40
CA ALA A 426 24.28 35.01 13.89
C ALA A 426 24.90 35.10 15.29
N ALA A 427 25.74 36.11 15.56
CA ALA A 427 26.31 36.34 16.89
C ALA A 427 25.26 36.62 17.98
N ARG A 428 24.14 37.27 17.63
CA ARG A 428 23.03 37.48 18.58
C ARG A 428 22.27 36.16 18.85
N VAL A 429 22.09 35.37 17.82
CA VAL A 429 21.47 34.03 17.97
C VAL A 429 22.36 33.14 18.84
N ASP A 430 23.67 33.09 18.58
CA ASP A 430 24.62 32.34 19.37
C ASP A 430 24.58 32.78 20.86
N GLN A 431 24.67 34.08 21.14
CA GLN A 431 24.55 34.59 22.49
C GLN A 431 23.24 34.18 23.18
N ARG A 432 22.11 34.21 22.43
CA ARG A 432 20.80 33.82 22.95
C ARG A 432 20.74 32.34 23.27
N LEU A 433 21.24 31.48 22.37
CA LEU A 433 21.27 30.03 22.55
C LEU A 433 22.15 29.62 23.73
N ARG A 434 23.32 30.26 23.92
CA ARG A 434 24.17 30.07 25.13
C ARG A 434 23.46 30.44 26.42
N GLN A 435 22.68 31.53 26.41
CA GLN A 435 21.87 31.92 27.57
C GLN A 435 20.76 30.88 27.85
N MET A 436 20.10 30.41 26.81
CA MET A 436 19.04 29.39 26.93
C MET A 436 19.59 28.04 27.38
N ALA A 437 20.78 27.65 26.95
CA ALA A 437 21.43 26.39 27.33
C ALA A 437 21.59 26.27 28.86
N GLY A 438 21.87 27.40 29.56
CA GLY A 438 22.04 27.41 31.01
C GLY A 438 20.76 27.10 31.80
N THR A 439 19.57 27.30 31.25
CA THR A 439 18.28 27.06 31.94
C THR A 439 17.47 25.93 31.30
N LEU A 440 17.92 25.39 30.15
CA LEU A 440 17.17 24.49 29.30
C LEU A 440 16.68 23.23 30.00
N ASP A 441 17.56 22.59 30.77
CA ASP A 441 17.25 21.34 31.48
C ASP A 441 16.14 21.54 32.52
N GLY A 442 16.25 22.56 33.34
CA GLY A 442 15.21 22.94 34.31
C GLY A 442 13.90 23.33 33.63
N ASP A 443 13.96 24.21 32.62
CA ASP A 443 12.76 24.61 31.87
C ASP A 443 12.03 23.43 31.24
N LEU A 444 12.75 22.48 30.67
CA LEU A 444 12.14 21.30 30.05
C LEU A 444 11.57 20.33 31.08
N ASN A 445 12.38 19.93 32.06
CA ASN A 445 12.01 18.86 32.98
C ASN A 445 11.03 19.33 34.07
N ASP A 446 11.11 20.55 34.52
CA ASP A 446 10.27 21.05 35.60
C ASP A 446 8.97 21.70 35.11
N ARG A 447 8.92 22.17 33.86
CA ARG A 447 7.75 22.90 33.34
C ARG A 447 7.22 22.34 32.05
N VAL A 448 7.98 22.36 30.94
CA VAL A 448 7.48 22.12 29.59
C VAL A 448 6.95 20.67 29.42
N ILE A 449 7.75 19.69 29.82
CA ILE A 449 7.39 18.27 29.70
C ILE A 449 6.22 17.90 30.64
N PRO A 450 6.23 18.27 31.93
CA PRO A 450 5.12 18.01 32.85
C PRO A 450 3.80 18.65 32.42
N GLU A 451 3.81 19.91 31.98
CA GLU A 451 2.61 20.61 31.48
C GLU A 451 2.04 19.93 30.23
N PHE A 452 2.90 19.58 29.27
CA PHE A 452 2.46 18.91 28.05
C PHE A 452 1.94 17.48 28.33
N ALA A 453 2.61 16.75 29.21
CA ALA A 453 2.17 15.42 29.64
C ALA A 453 0.81 15.46 30.37
N ALA A 454 0.57 16.48 31.19
CA ALA A 454 -0.73 16.68 31.83
C ALA A 454 -1.83 16.94 30.78
N TRP A 455 -1.57 17.85 29.84
CA TRP A 455 -2.49 18.11 28.73
C TRP A 455 -2.77 16.87 27.91
N CYS A 456 -1.76 16.06 27.56
CA CYS A 456 -1.95 14.80 26.85
C CYS A 456 -2.83 13.80 27.60
N ARG A 457 -2.69 13.73 28.94
CA ARG A 457 -3.55 12.87 29.78
C ARG A 457 -5.01 13.32 29.73
N ASP A 458 -5.27 14.61 29.77
CA ASP A 458 -6.63 15.16 29.74
C ASP A 458 -7.27 14.97 28.34
N GLU A 459 -6.49 15.19 27.27
CA GLU A 459 -6.97 14.99 25.90
C GLU A 459 -7.28 13.51 25.59
N ARG A 460 -6.55 12.56 26.15
CA ARG A 460 -6.83 11.12 26.01
C ARG A 460 -8.14 10.66 26.66
N ARG A 461 -8.65 11.43 27.61
CA ARG A 461 -9.94 11.13 28.28
C ARG A 461 -11.16 11.58 27.47
N ARG A 462 -10.96 12.36 26.41
CA ARG A 462 -12.06 12.83 25.56
C ARG A 462 -12.65 11.70 24.74
N ASP A 463 -13.95 11.56 24.80
CA ASP A 463 -14.70 10.62 23.95
C ASP A 463 -14.94 11.26 22.57
N LEU A 464 -14.05 10.94 21.63
CA LEU A 464 -14.11 11.49 20.27
C LEU A 464 -15.31 10.96 19.48
N GLY A 465 -15.82 9.77 19.82
CA GLY A 465 -16.98 9.18 19.14
C GLY A 465 -18.29 9.94 19.32
N LYS A 466 -18.33 10.87 20.27
CA LYS A 466 -19.51 11.72 20.53
C LYS A 466 -19.47 13.06 19.80
N LEU A 467 -18.36 13.40 19.14
CA LEU A 467 -18.19 14.69 18.48
C LEU A 467 -18.65 14.65 17.04
N ALA A 468 -19.27 15.74 16.57
CA ALA A 468 -19.55 15.94 15.17
C ALA A 468 -18.26 16.24 14.37
N ASN A 469 -18.30 16.07 13.04
CA ASN A 469 -17.12 16.28 12.19
C ASN A 469 -16.54 17.70 12.30
N GLU A 470 -17.39 18.72 12.43
CA GLU A 470 -16.99 20.11 12.62
C GLU A 470 -16.27 20.32 13.96
N GLU A 471 -16.75 19.67 15.01
CA GLU A 471 -16.13 19.72 16.35
C GLU A 471 -14.79 18.99 16.34
N LEU A 472 -14.69 17.85 15.64
CA LEU A 472 -13.43 17.13 15.43
C LEU A 472 -12.41 17.99 14.67
N ALA A 473 -12.85 18.72 13.64
CA ALA A 473 -11.97 19.62 12.87
C ALA A 473 -11.47 20.81 13.72
N VAL A 474 -12.30 21.35 14.60
CA VAL A 474 -11.90 22.42 15.55
C VAL A 474 -10.90 21.87 16.57
N LEU A 475 -11.20 20.69 17.12
CA LEU A 475 -10.33 20.03 18.09
C LEU A 475 -8.97 19.70 17.48
N TRP A 476 -8.93 19.19 16.24
CA TRP A 476 -7.70 18.92 15.50
C TRP A 476 -6.83 20.17 15.38
N ARG A 477 -7.40 21.27 14.91
CA ARG A 477 -6.68 22.55 14.79
C ARG A 477 -6.14 23.06 16.13
N SER A 478 -6.92 22.92 17.21
CA SER A 478 -6.48 23.28 18.55
C SER A 478 -5.29 22.45 19.03
N ARG A 479 -5.35 21.14 18.79
CA ARG A 479 -4.24 20.21 19.11
C ARG A 479 -3.00 20.50 18.29
N GLU A 480 -3.19 20.72 17.00
CA GLU A 480 -2.11 21.07 16.08
C GLU A 480 -1.40 22.37 16.53
N HIS A 481 -2.15 23.41 16.84
CA HIS A 481 -1.60 24.66 17.39
C HIS A 481 -0.86 24.42 18.72
N ARG A 482 -1.43 23.66 19.65
CA ARG A 482 -0.77 23.35 20.92
C ARG A 482 0.56 22.61 20.74
N VAL A 483 0.63 21.72 19.77
CA VAL A 483 1.86 20.97 19.45
C VAL A 483 2.85 21.85 18.69
N MET A 484 2.43 22.44 17.57
CA MET A 484 3.32 23.12 16.61
C MET A 484 3.88 24.44 17.18
N ASP A 485 3.03 25.22 17.82
CA ASP A 485 3.41 26.56 18.31
C ASP A 485 3.76 26.58 19.81
N GLY A 486 3.27 25.61 20.58
CA GLY A 486 3.46 25.54 22.03
C GLY A 486 4.60 24.63 22.46
N PHE A 487 4.49 23.34 22.16
CA PHE A 487 5.41 22.31 22.66
C PHE A 487 6.65 22.12 21.79
N ALA A 488 6.46 21.94 20.46
CA ALA A 488 7.53 21.62 19.53
C ALA A 488 8.70 22.63 19.57
N PRO A 489 8.46 23.96 19.57
CA PRO A 489 9.57 24.91 19.61
C PRO A 489 10.50 24.73 20.79
N GLN A 490 9.94 24.42 21.96
CA GLN A 490 10.70 24.25 23.20
C GLN A 490 11.37 22.87 23.26
N SER A 491 10.67 21.81 22.84
CA SER A 491 11.19 20.44 22.86
C SER A 491 12.28 20.17 21.81
N LEU A 492 12.36 20.98 20.75
CA LEU A 492 13.39 20.89 19.71
C LEU A 492 14.66 21.70 20.03
N LEU A 493 14.60 22.66 20.94
CA LEU A 493 15.75 23.48 21.31
C LEU A 493 16.98 22.69 21.75
N PRO A 494 16.85 21.58 22.51
CA PRO A 494 18.01 20.76 22.86
C PRO A 494 18.80 20.30 21.66
N SER A 495 18.10 19.81 20.62
CA SER A 495 18.72 19.34 19.38
C SER A 495 19.48 20.48 18.66
N LEU A 496 18.88 21.67 18.60
CA LEU A 496 19.53 22.83 17.98
C LEU A 496 20.78 23.25 18.77
N ILE A 497 20.69 23.36 20.11
CA ILE A 497 21.80 23.75 20.98
C ILE A 497 22.91 22.69 20.94
N THR A 498 22.56 21.40 21.00
CA THR A 498 23.53 20.31 20.92
C THR A 498 24.23 20.29 19.55
N GLY A 499 23.50 20.48 18.43
CA GLY A 499 24.11 20.57 17.11
C GLY A 499 25.13 21.73 17.01
N MET A 500 24.81 22.88 17.57
CA MET A 500 25.78 24.01 17.61
C MET A 500 26.98 23.71 18.49
N ALA A 501 26.78 23.11 19.65
CA ALA A 501 27.88 22.74 20.56
C ALA A 501 28.80 21.68 19.92
N MET A 502 28.22 20.72 19.18
CA MET A 502 28.99 19.73 18.39
C MET A 502 29.83 20.41 17.33
N ALA A 503 29.25 21.31 16.54
CA ALA A 503 29.98 22.03 15.49
C ALA A 503 31.13 22.87 16.08
N GLU A 504 30.95 23.46 17.28
CA GLU A 504 32.06 24.16 17.99
C GLU A 504 33.13 23.17 18.46
N LEU A 505 32.73 22.03 19.01
CA LEU A 505 33.66 20.97 19.42
C LEU A 505 34.48 20.43 18.25
N GLU A 506 33.82 20.12 17.13
CA GLU A 506 34.45 19.69 15.88
C GLU A 506 35.47 20.74 15.39
N GLY A 507 35.09 22.01 15.36
CA GLY A 507 35.97 23.11 15.01
C GLY A 507 37.18 23.22 15.94
N PHE A 508 36.96 23.08 17.24
CA PHE A 508 38.04 23.11 18.23
C PHE A 508 38.98 21.92 18.08
N VAL A 509 38.45 20.72 17.84
CA VAL A 509 39.25 19.50 17.60
C VAL A 509 40.07 19.66 16.32
N ALA A 510 39.47 20.12 15.24
CA ALA A 510 40.15 20.35 13.96
C ALA A 510 41.27 21.37 14.05
N GLU A 511 41.14 22.41 14.88
CA GLU A 511 42.14 23.44 15.07
C GLU A 511 43.31 23.02 15.99
N ASN A 512 43.08 22.14 16.97
CA ASN A 512 44.01 21.90 18.07
C ASN A 512 44.59 20.45 18.09
N PHE A 513 43.94 19.49 17.45
CA PHE A 513 44.33 18.08 17.49
C PHE A 513 44.47 17.54 16.06
N TRP A 514 45.35 18.20 15.28
CA TRP A 514 45.60 17.79 13.90
C TRP A 514 46.62 16.66 13.88
N ASP A 515 46.18 15.42 13.95
CA ASP A 515 46.92 14.24 13.49
C ASP A 515 46.23 13.72 12.22
N ALA A 516 46.99 13.53 11.18
CA ALA A 516 46.52 13.44 9.80
C ALA A 516 45.61 12.23 9.47
N ASP A 517 45.33 11.35 10.42
CA ASP A 517 44.59 10.08 10.24
C ASP A 517 43.25 9.98 11.02
N GLU A 518 42.86 10.97 11.80
CA GLU A 518 41.59 10.92 12.53
C GLU A 518 40.61 12.01 12.04
N ASP A 519 39.35 11.59 11.75
CA ASP A 519 38.27 12.50 11.43
C ASP A 519 37.87 13.29 12.69
N ALA A 520 37.95 14.64 12.64
CA ALA A 520 37.61 15.52 13.73
C ALA A 520 36.17 15.32 14.24
N ALA A 521 35.25 14.95 13.35
CA ALA A 521 33.87 14.63 13.68
C ALA A 521 33.75 13.33 14.51
N GLU A 522 34.52 12.29 14.16
CA GLU A 522 34.56 11.04 14.91
C GLU A 522 35.12 11.23 16.33
N LEU A 523 36.21 11.98 16.46
CA LEU A 523 36.79 12.30 17.76
C LEU A 523 35.84 13.18 18.60
N ALA A 524 35.19 14.17 18.01
CA ALA A 524 34.20 15.00 18.69
C ALA A 524 32.99 14.17 19.16
N ALA A 525 32.49 13.26 18.32
CA ALA A 525 31.42 12.33 18.67
C ALA A 525 31.82 11.41 19.84
N PHE A 526 33.05 10.87 19.83
CA PHE A 526 33.57 10.06 20.93
C PHE A 526 33.66 10.86 22.24
N LEU A 527 34.17 12.09 22.20
CA LEU A 527 34.31 12.96 23.35
C LEU A 527 32.95 13.41 23.93
N SER A 528 31.91 13.49 23.11
CA SER A 528 30.56 13.88 23.50
C SER A 528 29.67 12.70 23.89
N ALA A 529 30.14 11.44 23.75
CA ALA A 529 29.37 10.25 24.06
C ALA A 529 28.92 10.23 25.53
N ALA A 530 27.59 10.30 25.75
CA ALA A 530 27.02 10.29 27.10
C ALA A 530 26.92 8.84 27.62
N PRO A 531 27.26 8.60 28.92
CA PRO A 531 27.18 7.26 29.51
C PRO A 531 25.75 6.78 29.81
N ALA A 532 24.73 7.63 29.65
CA ALA A 532 23.35 7.30 29.98
C ALA A 532 22.61 6.66 28.79
N PRO A 533 21.96 5.49 28.96
CA PRO A 533 21.20 4.86 27.88
C PRO A 533 19.99 5.73 27.51
N ASP A 534 19.77 5.90 26.20
CA ASP A 534 18.60 6.59 25.68
C ASP A 534 17.30 5.76 25.91
N LYS A 535 16.14 6.37 25.60
CA LYS A 535 14.83 5.70 25.80
C LYS A 535 14.66 4.45 24.93
N THR A 536 15.30 4.37 23.77
CA THR A 536 15.25 3.20 22.90
C THR A 536 16.06 2.05 23.51
N LEU A 537 17.28 2.33 23.99
CA LEU A 537 18.08 1.35 24.70
C LEU A 537 17.38 0.88 25.98
N GLN A 538 16.73 1.79 26.73
CA GLN A 538 15.94 1.43 27.91
C GLN A 538 14.75 0.54 27.56
N ALA A 539 14.02 0.80 26.46
CA ALA A 539 12.92 -0.05 26.00
C ALA A 539 13.42 -1.44 25.61
N ASN A 540 14.53 -1.52 24.87
CA ASN A 540 15.14 -2.79 24.48
C ASN A 540 15.66 -3.59 25.69
N ALA A 541 16.32 -2.93 26.63
CA ALA A 541 16.73 -3.56 27.90
C ALA A 541 15.52 -4.09 28.70
N GLY A 542 14.39 -3.35 28.67
CA GLY A 542 13.13 -3.80 29.27
C GLY A 542 12.57 -5.08 28.64
N LEU A 543 12.73 -5.30 27.33
CA LEU A 543 12.35 -6.56 26.67
C LEU A 543 13.19 -7.74 27.19
N PHE A 544 14.49 -7.55 27.37
CA PHE A 544 15.34 -8.59 27.99
C PHE A 544 14.94 -8.86 29.44
N ALA A 545 14.57 -7.83 30.20
CA ALA A 545 14.08 -7.99 31.58
C ALA A 545 12.74 -8.75 31.65
N ILE A 546 11.86 -8.63 30.62
CA ILE A 546 10.65 -9.47 30.51
C ILE A 546 11.02 -10.93 30.30
N VAL A 547 11.96 -11.23 29.40
CA VAL A 547 12.43 -12.60 29.14
C VAL A 547 13.07 -13.21 30.40
N GLY A 548 13.80 -12.39 31.17
CA GLY A 548 14.40 -12.78 32.44
C GLY A 548 13.41 -12.91 33.63
N GLY A 549 12.13 -12.50 33.43
CA GLY A 549 11.12 -12.53 34.49
C GLY A 549 11.22 -11.39 35.52
N GLU A 550 12.06 -10.37 35.28
CA GLU A 550 12.29 -9.22 36.16
C GLU A 550 11.25 -8.11 35.93
N LEU A 551 10.63 -8.07 34.76
CA LEU A 551 9.63 -7.08 34.37
C LEU A 551 8.41 -7.75 33.74
N THR A 552 7.19 -7.28 34.03
CA THR A 552 5.97 -7.79 33.38
C THR A 552 5.69 -7.04 32.07
N VAL A 553 5.04 -7.74 31.11
CA VAL A 553 4.61 -7.15 29.83
C VAL A 553 3.75 -5.91 30.06
N ASP A 554 2.76 -5.97 30.96
CA ASP A 554 1.87 -4.84 31.26
C ASP A 554 2.62 -3.61 31.76
N LYS A 555 3.62 -3.81 32.61
CA LYS A 555 4.46 -2.70 33.10
C LYS A 555 5.29 -2.08 31.98
N TRP A 556 5.86 -2.93 31.10
CA TRP A 556 6.61 -2.46 29.95
C TRP A 556 5.71 -1.74 28.94
N LEU A 557 4.54 -2.29 28.60
CA LEU A 557 3.55 -1.64 27.74
C LEU A 557 3.03 -0.31 28.35
N GLY A 558 2.88 -0.24 29.67
CA GLY A 558 2.53 1.01 30.35
C GLY A 558 3.56 2.12 30.12
N GLN A 559 4.83 1.76 30.00
CA GLN A 559 5.94 2.71 29.80
C GLN A 559 6.26 2.96 28.33
N TYR A 560 6.28 1.92 27.49
CA TYR A 560 6.76 1.99 26.10
C TYR A 560 5.69 1.63 25.06
N GLY A 561 4.50 1.18 25.45
CA GLY A 561 3.45 0.73 24.55
C GLY A 561 2.88 1.81 23.63
N HIS A 562 3.23 3.09 23.84
CA HIS A 562 2.91 4.19 22.92
C HIS A 562 3.80 4.20 21.66
N ARG A 563 4.90 3.45 21.67
CA ARG A 563 5.80 3.25 20.53
C ARG A 563 5.27 2.13 19.62
N GLY A 564 5.85 1.95 18.46
CA GLY A 564 5.49 0.91 17.49
C GLY A 564 6.40 0.95 16.28
N PRO A 565 6.26 0.00 15.35
CA PRO A 565 6.89 0.11 14.04
C PRO A 565 6.38 1.41 13.38
N ASP A 566 7.26 2.09 12.65
CA ASP A 566 6.94 3.38 12.00
C ASP A 566 6.27 4.39 12.96
N GLU A 567 6.83 4.57 14.15
CA GLU A 567 6.21 5.33 15.25
C GLU A 567 5.90 6.80 14.92
N LEU A 568 6.52 7.36 13.88
CA LEU A 568 6.22 8.70 13.37
C LEU A 568 5.02 8.71 12.42
N ASP A 569 4.57 7.58 11.90
CA ASP A 569 3.35 7.50 11.10
C ASP A 569 2.12 7.45 12.02
N LEU A 570 1.18 8.40 11.82
CA LEU A 570 -0.05 8.51 12.61
C LEU A 570 -0.99 7.31 12.42
N ALA A 571 -0.89 6.60 11.29
CA ALA A 571 -1.69 5.43 10.97
C ALA A 571 -1.04 4.10 11.46
N SER A 572 0.22 4.12 11.88
CA SER A 572 0.90 2.91 12.35
C SER A 572 0.35 2.45 13.70
N PRO A 573 0.12 1.13 13.90
CA PRO A 573 -0.32 0.60 15.19
C PRO A 573 0.75 0.80 16.27
N ARG A 574 0.33 0.93 17.52
CA ARG A 574 1.22 1.00 18.68
C ARG A 574 1.31 -0.36 19.36
N TRP A 575 2.41 -0.64 20.05
CA TRP A 575 2.61 -1.94 20.71
C TRP A 575 1.54 -2.28 21.75
N ARG A 576 0.80 -1.29 22.24
CA ARG A 576 -0.30 -1.49 23.19
C ARG A 576 -1.69 -1.66 22.54
N ASP A 577 -1.81 -1.43 21.22
CA ASP A 577 -3.05 -1.60 20.46
C ASP A 577 -3.25 -3.06 20.04
#